data_c0b8036cbd3bb6c8f2c1b3d20ba530ac
#
_entry.id   c0b8036cbd3bb6c8f2c1b3d20ba530ac
#
_cell.length_a   1.000
_cell.length_b   1.000
_cell.length_c   1.000
_cell.angle_alpha   90.00
_cell.angle_beta   90.00
_cell.angle_gamma   90.00
#
_symmetry.space_group_name_H-M   'P 1'
#
loop_
_entity.id
_entity.type
_entity.pdbx_description
1 polymer ?
#
loop_
_entity_poly.entity_id
_entity_poly.type
_entity_poly.pdbx_seq_one_letter_code
_entity_poly.pdbx_strand_id
1 'polypeptide(L)'
;MLKSKEGISPILATLLLIVIAVAAVIVTYAWVMTFTSSTTSQAGVFLRKDTLSWPTNNTITLYARNTGTEDGLIDAVYVGTSATNLVKQTNVTCSPSTGLVEADGGTVTITITYSWTSQATYYFQVAPRVGSALEFNENAP
;
A
#
# COMPACT_ATOMS: atom_id res chain seq x y z
N MET A 1 34.52 20.46 58.75
CA MET A 1 33.10 20.06 58.75
C MET A 1 32.52 20.17 57.32
N LEU A 2 32.94 19.29 56.41
CA LEU A 2 32.52 19.25 55.01
C LEU A 2 32.32 17.78 54.53
N LYS A 3 31.43 17.06 55.18
CA LYS A 3 31.17 15.61 54.88
C LYS A 3 29.80 15.33 54.28
N SER A 4 29.02 16.32 53.92
CA SER A 4 27.64 16.11 53.46
C SER A 4 27.41 16.32 51.93
N LYS A 5 28.46 16.64 51.16
CA LYS A 5 28.27 16.85 49.69
C LYS A 5 28.48 15.59 48.86
N GLU A 6 29.20 14.61 49.37
CA GLU A 6 29.52 13.36 48.62
C GLU A 6 28.35 12.38 48.54
N GLY A 7 27.34 12.45 49.45
CA GLY A 7 26.20 11.56 49.44
C GLY A 7 25.07 12.01 48.52
N ILE A 8 24.99 13.30 48.17
CA ILE A 8 23.90 13.86 47.33
C ILE A 8 24.21 13.61 45.85
N SER A 9 25.46 13.66 45.42
CA SER A 9 25.90 13.47 44.05
C SER A 9 25.53 12.09 43.48
N PRO A 10 25.75 10.96 44.17
CA PRO A 10 25.33 9.65 43.69
C PRO A 10 23.80 9.51 43.55
N ILE A 11 23.03 10.11 44.46
CA ILE A 11 21.56 10.06 44.43
C ILE A 11 21.03 10.82 43.26
N LEU A 12 21.56 12.03 42.97
CA LEU A 12 21.18 12.81 41.82
C LEU A 12 21.54 12.11 40.52
N ALA A 13 22.70 11.45 40.47
CA ALA A 13 23.11 10.69 39.29
C ALA A 13 22.17 9.51 39.00
N THR A 14 21.76 8.76 40.02
CA THR A 14 20.82 7.65 39.86
C THR A 14 19.44 8.11 39.47
N LEU A 15 18.94 9.22 40.01
CA LEU A 15 17.65 9.81 39.63
C LEU A 15 17.70 10.27 38.14
N LEU A 16 18.76 10.93 37.71
CA LEU A 16 18.94 11.33 36.34
C LEU A 16 18.97 10.13 35.39
N LEU A 17 19.65 9.07 35.76
CA LEU A 17 19.75 7.86 34.97
C LEU A 17 18.39 7.17 34.82
N ILE A 18 17.57 7.13 35.89
CA ILE A 18 16.19 6.61 35.80
C ILE A 18 15.32 7.43 34.85
N VAL A 19 15.40 8.77 34.93
CA VAL A 19 14.63 9.66 34.05
C VAL A 19 15.00 9.44 32.59
N ILE A 20 16.31 9.35 32.28
CA ILE A 20 16.78 9.09 30.90
C ILE A 20 16.31 7.70 30.43
N ALA A 21 16.38 6.68 31.30
CA ALA A 21 15.95 5.33 30.96
C ALA A 21 14.44 5.28 30.62
N VAL A 22 13.61 5.92 31.44
CA VAL A 22 12.16 6.00 31.20
C VAL A 22 11.85 6.77 29.91
N ALA A 23 12.51 7.91 29.69
CA ALA A 23 12.34 8.69 28.47
C ALA A 23 12.73 7.88 27.23
N ALA A 24 13.85 7.14 27.27
CA ALA A 24 14.29 6.29 26.17
C ALA A 24 13.26 5.18 25.85
N VAL A 25 12.68 4.55 26.89
CA VAL A 25 11.65 3.50 26.72
C VAL A 25 10.40 4.08 26.02
N ILE A 26 9.94 5.24 26.44
CA ILE A 26 8.74 5.89 25.85
C ILE A 26 8.97 6.21 24.38
N VAL A 27 10.12 6.80 24.04
CA VAL A 27 10.48 7.15 22.66
C VAL A 27 10.58 5.89 21.78
N THR A 28 11.25 4.87 22.29
CA THR A 28 11.41 3.59 21.58
C THR A 28 10.06 2.92 21.34
N TYR A 29 9.20 2.90 22.36
CA TYR A 29 7.85 2.34 22.23
C TYR A 29 7.02 3.06 21.18
N ALA A 30 6.99 4.38 21.21
CA ALA A 30 6.26 5.18 20.22
C ALA A 30 6.78 4.92 18.79
N TRP A 31 8.10 4.84 18.60
CA TRP A 31 8.70 4.53 17.31
C TRP A 31 8.35 3.13 16.80
N VAL A 32 8.45 2.11 17.67
CA VAL A 32 8.10 0.71 17.34
C VAL A 32 6.63 0.60 16.95
N MET A 33 5.72 1.24 17.69
CA MET A 33 4.28 1.22 17.37
C MET A 33 3.98 1.85 16.01
N THR A 34 4.60 2.99 15.70
CA THR A 34 4.44 3.65 14.39
C THR A 34 4.98 2.77 13.27
N PHE A 35 6.16 2.18 13.45
CA PHE A 35 6.78 1.31 12.46
C PHE A 35 5.94 0.04 12.22
N THR A 36 5.49 -0.62 13.29
CA THR A 36 4.69 -1.84 13.20
C THR A 36 3.36 -1.57 12.50
N SER A 37 2.67 -0.48 12.83
CA SER A 37 1.41 -0.10 12.20
C SER A 37 1.56 0.10 10.69
N SER A 38 2.59 0.83 10.25
CA SER A 38 2.81 1.07 8.81
C SER A 38 3.17 -0.21 8.04
N THR A 39 3.94 -1.10 8.66
CA THR A 39 4.33 -2.38 8.03
C THR A 39 3.15 -3.32 7.90
N THR A 40 2.27 -3.37 8.91
CA THR A 40 1.07 -4.23 8.89
C THR A 40 0.11 -3.79 7.79
N SER A 41 -0.15 -2.49 7.64
CA SER A 41 -1.02 -1.98 6.58
C SER A 41 -0.48 -2.29 5.17
N GLN A 42 0.84 -2.21 4.96
CA GLN A 42 1.46 -2.57 3.69
C GLN A 42 1.35 -4.05 3.34
N ALA A 43 1.38 -4.92 4.34
CA ALA A 43 1.27 -6.37 4.17
C ALA A 43 -0.18 -6.85 4.03
N GLY A 44 -1.16 -6.01 4.37
CA GLY A 44 -2.57 -6.38 4.45
C GLY A 44 -3.36 -6.28 3.15
N VAL A 45 -2.89 -5.55 2.14
CA VAL A 45 -3.61 -5.35 0.86
C VAL A 45 -3.07 -6.28 -0.21
N PHE A 46 -3.91 -7.21 -0.69
CA PHE A 46 -3.59 -8.15 -1.76
C PHE A 46 -4.65 -8.11 -2.85
N LEU A 47 -4.34 -7.43 -3.94
CA LEU A 47 -5.20 -7.38 -5.10
C LEU A 47 -5.07 -8.64 -5.96
N ARG A 48 -6.19 -9.16 -6.43
CA ARG A 48 -6.25 -10.25 -7.41
C ARG A 48 -7.15 -9.85 -8.57
N LYS A 49 -6.77 -10.28 -9.77
CA LYS A 49 -7.62 -10.19 -10.95
C LYS A 49 -8.72 -11.25 -10.86
N ASP A 50 -9.97 -10.84 -10.94
CA ASP A 50 -11.11 -11.75 -11.11
C ASP A 50 -11.38 -11.95 -12.61
N THR A 51 -11.63 -10.87 -13.35
CA THR A 51 -11.96 -10.94 -14.77
C THR A 51 -11.48 -9.67 -15.48
N LEU A 52 -11.10 -9.81 -16.73
CA LEU A 52 -10.84 -8.72 -17.67
C LEU A 52 -11.81 -8.81 -18.83
N SER A 53 -12.42 -7.71 -19.18
CA SER A 53 -13.38 -7.60 -20.29
C SER A 53 -12.96 -6.52 -21.26
N TRP A 54 -13.24 -6.77 -22.56
CA TRP A 54 -12.91 -5.88 -23.67
C TRP A 54 -14.21 -5.41 -24.36
N PRO A 55 -15.02 -4.56 -23.73
CA PRO A 55 -16.37 -4.25 -24.21
C PRO A 55 -16.37 -3.50 -25.55
N THR A 56 -15.36 -2.70 -25.83
CA THR A 56 -15.20 -1.96 -27.10
C THR A 56 -13.71 -1.82 -27.41
N ASN A 57 -13.36 -1.55 -28.68
CA ASN A 57 -11.96 -1.39 -29.13
C ASN A 57 -11.20 -0.25 -28.42
N ASN A 58 -11.85 0.50 -27.58
CA ASN A 58 -11.29 1.67 -26.89
C ASN A 58 -11.50 1.62 -25.38
N THR A 59 -11.99 0.50 -24.86
CA THR A 59 -12.30 0.36 -23.43
C THR A 59 -11.89 -1.02 -22.94
N ILE A 60 -11.24 -1.05 -21.79
CA ILE A 60 -10.87 -2.25 -21.08
C ILE A 60 -11.48 -2.16 -19.69
N THR A 61 -12.18 -3.19 -19.24
CA THR A 61 -12.78 -3.25 -17.90
C THR A 61 -12.13 -4.38 -17.11
N LEU A 62 -11.49 -4.02 -16.02
CA LEU A 62 -10.85 -4.94 -15.08
C LEU A 62 -11.70 -5.05 -13.82
N TYR A 63 -12.00 -6.26 -13.43
CA TYR A 63 -12.59 -6.60 -12.13
C TYR A 63 -11.48 -7.13 -11.23
N ALA A 64 -11.20 -6.40 -10.18
CA ALA A 64 -10.19 -6.79 -9.19
C ALA A 64 -10.82 -6.94 -7.81
N ARG A 65 -10.26 -7.82 -7.02
CA ARG A 65 -10.70 -8.15 -5.66
C ARG A 65 -9.53 -8.02 -4.70
N ASN A 66 -9.82 -7.53 -3.51
CA ASN A 66 -8.87 -7.53 -2.42
C ASN A 66 -9.07 -8.79 -1.56
N THR A 67 -8.08 -9.64 -1.52
CA THR A 67 -8.07 -10.85 -0.68
C THR A 67 -7.26 -10.66 0.60
N GLY A 68 -6.81 -9.43 0.85
CA GLY A 68 -6.08 -9.04 2.04
C GLY A 68 -7.01 -8.70 3.21
N THR A 69 -6.40 -8.42 4.33
CA THR A 69 -7.07 -8.11 5.61
C THR A 69 -7.24 -6.61 5.87
N GLU A 70 -6.72 -5.76 4.98
CA GLU A 70 -6.78 -4.30 5.06
C GLU A 70 -7.40 -3.72 3.80
N ASP A 71 -8.11 -2.61 3.94
CA ASP A 71 -8.71 -1.88 2.83
C ASP A 71 -7.64 -1.30 1.92
N GLY A 72 -7.78 -1.53 0.62
CA GLY A 72 -6.89 -0.99 -0.41
C GLY A 72 -7.50 0.21 -1.13
N LEU A 73 -6.66 1.13 -1.57
CA LEU A 73 -7.06 2.25 -2.42
C LEU A 73 -6.24 2.20 -3.71
N ILE A 74 -6.91 2.13 -4.86
CA ILE A 74 -6.23 2.16 -6.15
C ILE A 74 -5.66 3.56 -6.38
N ASP A 75 -4.34 3.64 -6.61
CA ASP A 75 -3.63 4.90 -6.84
C ASP A 75 -3.30 5.12 -8.33
N ALA A 76 -2.86 4.08 -9.01
CA ALA A 76 -2.47 4.16 -10.40
C ALA A 76 -2.72 2.85 -11.16
N VAL A 77 -3.02 2.98 -12.44
CA VAL A 77 -3.14 1.87 -13.38
C VAL A 77 -2.22 2.12 -14.56
N TYR A 78 -1.44 1.12 -14.90
CA TYR A 78 -0.51 1.16 -16.01
C TYR A 78 -0.89 0.10 -17.04
N VAL A 79 -0.78 0.43 -18.31
CA VAL A 79 -1.03 -0.47 -19.43
C VAL A 79 0.11 -0.31 -20.45
N GLY A 80 0.55 -1.41 -21.02
CA GLY A 80 1.58 -1.40 -22.06
C GLY A 80 1.55 -2.66 -22.91
N THR A 81 2.28 -2.65 -24.01
CA THR A 81 2.48 -3.80 -24.91
C THR A 81 3.67 -4.65 -24.52
N SER A 82 4.40 -4.26 -23.46
CA SER A 82 5.54 -4.99 -22.90
C SER A 82 5.60 -4.75 -21.38
N ALA A 83 6.08 -5.73 -20.64
CA ALA A 83 6.29 -5.63 -19.20
C ALA A 83 7.28 -4.51 -18.80
N THR A 84 8.17 -4.12 -19.71
CA THR A 84 9.17 -3.07 -19.47
C THR A 84 8.73 -1.68 -19.95
N ASN A 85 7.61 -1.59 -20.67
CA ASN A 85 7.10 -0.34 -21.24
C ASN A 85 5.64 -0.11 -20.82
N LEU A 86 5.43 0.00 -19.52
CA LEU A 86 4.14 0.30 -18.93
C LEU A 86 3.93 1.82 -18.83
N VAL A 87 2.81 2.31 -19.32
CA VAL A 87 2.44 3.72 -19.31
C VAL A 87 1.28 3.96 -18.36
N LYS A 88 1.43 4.93 -17.45
CA LYS A 88 0.36 5.32 -16.54
C LYS A 88 -0.84 5.85 -17.33
N GLN A 89 -2.00 5.29 -17.06
CA GLN A 89 -3.25 5.72 -17.67
C GLN A 89 -3.87 6.85 -16.85
N THR A 90 -4.30 7.91 -17.55
CA THR A 90 -4.98 9.07 -16.95
C THR A 90 -6.51 8.98 -17.06
N ASN A 91 -6.99 8.24 -18.07
CA ASN A 91 -8.41 8.05 -18.34
C ASN A 91 -8.89 6.74 -17.70
N VAL A 92 -8.86 6.71 -16.38
CA VAL A 92 -9.28 5.55 -15.58
C VAL A 92 -10.43 5.97 -14.68
N THR A 93 -11.49 5.18 -14.69
CA THR A 93 -12.61 5.34 -13.75
C THR A 93 -12.76 4.09 -12.91
N CYS A 94 -12.97 4.27 -11.62
CA CYS A 94 -13.18 3.19 -10.67
C CYS A 94 -14.64 3.17 -10.21
N SER A 95 -15.16 2.00 -9.90
CA SER A 95 -16.41 1.83 -9.19
C SER A 95 -16.18 0.89 -8.01
N PRO A 96 -16.27 1.37 -6.77
CA PRO A 96 -16.62 2.72 -6.28
C PRO A 96 -15.67 3.83 -6.82
N SER A 97 -16.21 5.03 -7.02
CA SER A 97 -15.48 6.17 -7.61
C SER A 97 -14.27 6.62 -6.78
N THR A 98 -14.22 6.26 -5.52
CA THR A 98 -13.09 6.48 -4.63
C THR A 98 -11.88 5.58 -4.95
N GLY A 99 -12.09 4.47 -5.70
CA GLY A 99 -11.08 3.44 -5.91
C GLY A 99 -10.82 2.58 -4.66
N LEU A 100 -11.70 2.68 -3.66
CA LEU A 100 -11.63 1.85 -2.44
C LEU A 100 -11.95 0.40 -2.77
N VAL A 101 -11.15 -0.52 -2.26
CA VAL A 101 -11.36 -1.96 -2.35
C VAL A 101 -11.30 -2.50 -0.93
N GLU A 102 -12.48 -2.79 -0.38
CA GLU A 102 -12.59 -3.28 1.00
C GLU A 102 -11.85 -4.60 1.20
N ALA A 103 -11.41 -4.85 2.42
CA ALA A 103 -10.78 -6.10 2.82
C ALA A 103 -11.71 -7.31 2.65
N ASP A 104 -11.16 -8.49 2.82
CA ASP A 104 -11.91 -9.76 2.90
C ASP A 104 -12.83 -10.04 1.69
N GLY A 105 -12.38 -9.69 0.49
CA GLY A 105 -13.08 -10.02 -0.75
C GLY A 105 -13.82 -8.86 -1.39
N GLY A 106 -13.65 -7.64 -0.92
CA GLY A 106 -14.17 -6.43 -1.58
C GLY A 106 -13.70 -6.33 -3.02
N THR A 107 -14.56 -5.85 -3.92
CA THR A 107 -14.31 -5.78 -5.36
C THR A 107 -14.31 -4.35 -5.86
N VAL A 108 -13.49 -4.09 -6.87
CA VAL A 108 -13.47 -2.84 -7.61
C VAL A 108 -13.54 -3.11 -9.10
N THR A 109 -14.34 -2.31 -9.79
CA THR A 109 -14.38 -2.29 -11.25
C THR A 109 -13.55 -1.13 -11.73
N ILE A 110 -12.53 -1.40 -12.53
CA ILE A 110 -11.61 -0.41 -13.10
C ILE A 110 -11.85 -0.36 -14.59
N THR A 111 -12.37 0.75 -15.07
CA THR A 111 -12.59 1.00 -16.51
C THR A 111 -11.50 1.91 -17.04
N ILE A 112 -10.77 1.43 -18.04
CA ILE A 112 -9.61 2.08 -18.63
C ILE A 112 -9.97 2.44 -20.08
N THR A 113 -9.89 3.71 -20.44
CA THR A 113 -10.01 4.13 -21.85
C THR A 113 -8.66 3.97 -22.53
N TYR A 114 -8.52 2.90 -23.29
CA TYR A 114 -7.27 2.53 -23.97
C TYR A 114 -7.56 1.85 -25.31
N SER A 115 -6.99 2.35 -26.39
CA SER A 115 -7.14 1.75 -27.72
C SER A 115 -6.32 0.47 -27.80
N TRP A 116 -6.98 -0.62 -28.10
CA TRP A 116 -6.35 -1.92 -28.22
C TRP A 116 -6.65 -2.57 -29.59
N THR A 117 -5.82 -3.54 -29.96
CA THR A 117 -5.96 -4.32 -31.20
C THR A 117 -6.19 -5.78 -30.85
N SER A 118 -7.02 -6.44 -31.66
CA SER A 118 -7.31 -7.88 -31.54
C SER A 118 -6.03 -8.72 -31.61
N GLN A 119 -5.97 -9.77 -30.83
CA GLN A 119 -4.88 -10.75 -30.72
C GLN A 119 -3.53 -10.19 -30.22
N ALA A 120 -3.48 -8.94 -29.79
CA ALA A 120 -2.30 -8.38 -29.15
C ALA A 120 -2.26 -8.67 -27.65
N THR A 121 -1.07 -8.92 -27.12
CA THR A 121 -0.86 -9.10 -25.67
C THR A 121 -0.64 -7.76 -24.99
N TYR A 122 -1.37 -7.51 -23.93
CA TYR A 122 -1.23 -6.32 -23.11
C TYR A 122 -0.80 -6.69 -21.70
N TYR A 123 0.04 -5.85 -21.14
CA TYR A 123 0.54 -5.96 -19.77
C TYR A 123 -0.11 -4.88 -18.92
N PHE A 124 -0.55 -5.29 -17.74
CA PHE A 124 -1.27 -4.45 -16.79
C PHE A 124 -0.55 -4.43 -15.46
N GLN A 125 -0.50 -3.26 -14.84
CA GLN A 125 -0.07 -3.11 -13.47
C GLN A 125 -1.05 -2.19 -12.75
N VAL A 126 -1.66 -2.69 -11.71
CA VAL A 126 -2.56 -1.93 -10.83
C VAL A 126 -1.83 -1.71 -9.52
N ALA A 127 -1.50 -0.48 -9.22
CA ALA A 127 -0.78 -0.09 -8.02
C ALA A 127 -1.77 0.47 -6.99
N PRO A 128 -1.98 -0.22 -5.87
CA PRO A 128 -2.64 0.37 -4.72
C PRO A 128 -1.72 1.39 -4.04
N ARG A 129 -2.31 2.32 -3.29
CA ARG A 129 -1.53 3.29 -2.50
C ARG A 129 -0.64 2.62 -1.46
N VAL A 130 -1.11 1.49 -0.92
CA VAL A 130 -0.42 0.67 0.07
C VAL A 130 -0.60 -0.80 -0.32
N GLY A 131 0.43 -1.61 -0.19
CA GLY A 131 0.41 -3.02 -0.55
C GLY A 131 1.16 -3.33 -1.84
N SER A 132 1.02 -4.57 -2.31
CA SER A 132 1.68 -5.05 -3.52
C SER A 132 0.89 -4.70 -4.77
N ALA A 133 1.59 -4.26 -5.82
CA ALA A 133 0.97 -4.06 -7.12
C ALA A 133 0.47 -5.40 -7.71
N LEU A 134 -0.69 -5.35 -8.35
CA LEU A 134 -1.20 -6.47 -9.13
C LEU A 134 -0.65 -6.36 -10.56
N GLU A 135 0.13 -7.35 -10.97
CA GLU A 135 0.72 -7.43 -12.31
C GLU A 135 0.21 -8.67 -13.04
N PHE A 136 -0.20 -8.50 -14.28
CA PHE A 136 -0.64 -9.59 -15.14
C PHE A 136 -0.58 -9.19 -16.61
N ASN A 137 -0.67 -10.15 -17.49
CA ASN A 137 -0.84 -9.94 -18.93
C ASN A 137 -2.07 -10.69 -19.44
N GLU A 138 -2.65 -10.18 -20.52
CA GLU A 138 -3.83 -10.77 -21.16
C GLU A 138 -3.78 -10.50 -22.67
N ASN A 139 -4.31 -11.43 -23.44
CA ASN A 139 -4.48 -11.26 -24.88
C ASN A 139 -5.84 -10.64 -25.16
N ALA A 140 -5.84 -9.61 -25.99
CA ALA A 140 -7.07 -9.06 -26.52
C ALA A 140 -7.74 -10.08 -27.46
N PRO A 141 -9.08 -10.18 -27.45
CA PRO A 141 -9.84 -11.11 -28.26
C PRO A 141 -9.72 -10.90 -29.77
#